data_16c871f8245ed88aaf238af5f716d6df
#
_entry.id   16c871f8245ed88aaf238af5f716d6df
#
_cell.length_a   1.000
_cell.length_b   1.000
_cell.length_c   1.000
_cell.angle_alpha   90.00
_cell.angle_beta   90.00
_cell.angle_gamma   90.00
#
_symmetry.space_group_name_H-M   'P 1'
#
loop_
_entity.id
_entity.type
_entity.pdbx_description
1 polymer ?
#
loop_
_entity_poly.entity_id
_entity_poly.type
_entity_poly.pdbx_seq_one_letter_code
_entity_poly.pdbx_strand_id
1 'polypeptide(L)'
;AAAGKACQTNTDYDIVDWSGDDLAKIMSKIGEESFVKLDKSKIPNAASVEAKSAVAQDYAQPYRGTTVILAYDSEKVPTPPKTMDELVEWMKANPGRFAYNAPGTGGAGDSFARTSVYNFLPEEAITSGDEKWVGEWDKGFEFLKSIHPYMYKSGGSIVYPNKNQGTLDLLNQGEIDMCPNWADMVLSQRAQGAIKG
;
A
#
# COMPACT_ATOMS: atom_id res chain seq x y z
N ALA A 1 -1.90 -18.66 0.13
CA ALA A 1 -1.92 -20.13 -0.10
C ALA A 1 -3.04 -20.81 0.67
N ALA A 2 -3.24 -20.51 1.96
CA ALA A 2 -4.30 -21.14 2.77
C ALA A 2 -5.71 -20.77 2.29
N ALA A 3 -5.95 -19.50 1.97
CA ALA A 3 -7.26 -19.03 1.49
C ALA A 3 -7.65 -19.66 0.14
N GLY A 4 -6.71 -19.77 -0.82
CA GLY A 4 -6.99 -20.40 -2.11
C GLY A 4 -7.34 -21.89 -1.97
N LYS A 5 -6.65 -22.62 -1.08
CA LYS A 5 -6.96 -24.01 -0.80
C LYS A 5 -8.33 -24.19 -0.11
N ALA A 6 -8.68 -23.28 0.78
CA ALA A 6 -9.99 -23.28 1.44
C ALA A 6 -11.12 -23.08 0.43
N CYS A 7 -10.96 -22.19 -0.56
CA CYS A 7 -11.97 -21.96 -1.60
C CYS A 7 -12.21 -23.20 -2.49
N GLN A 8 -11.24 -24.10 -2.67
CA GLN A 8 -11.42 -25.33 -3.46
C GLN A 8 -12.23 -26.41 -2.70
N THR A 9 -12.18 -26.39 -1.38
CA THR A 9 -12.76 -27.45 -0.52
C THR A 9 -13.94 -26.96 0.32
N ASN A 10 -14.15 -25.66 0.41
CA ASN A 10 -15.20 -25.05 1.23
C ASN A 10 -16.25 -24.41 0.32
N THR A 11 -17.48 -24.81 0.50
CA THR A 11 -18.65 -24.29 -0.24
C THR A 11 -19.37 -23.14 0.47
N ASP A 12 -18.79 -22.60 1.54
CA ASP A 12 -19.39 -21.52 2.33
C ASP A 12 -19.28 -20.15 1.65
N TYR A 13 -18.42 -20.03 0.61
CA TYR A 13 -18.16 -18.78 -0.09
C TYR A 13 -18.29 -18.94 -1.60
N ASP A 14 -19.21 -18.21 -2.21
CA ASP A 14 -19.41 -18.15 -3.66
C ASP A 14 -18.58 -17.06 -4.32
N ILE A 15 -18.30 -15.97 -3.58
CA ILE A 15 -17.55 -14.81 -4.04
C ILE A 15 -16.49 -14.45 -3.01
N VAL A 16 -15.29 -14.14 -3.48
CA VAL A 16 -14.17 -13.71 -2.64
C VAL A 16 -13.64 -12.36 -3.12
N ASP A 17 -13.39 -11.46 -2.18
CA ASP A 17 -12.74 -10.18 -2.43
C ASP A 17 -11.23 -10.31 -2.19
N TRP A 18 -10.43 -10.06 -3.22
CA TRP A 18 -8.97 -10.10 -3.17
C TRP A 18 -8.34 -8.87 -3.84
N SER A 19 -7.14 -8.53 -3.40
CA SER A 19 -6.29 -7.62 -4.18
C SER A 19 -5.88 -8.28 -5.50
N GLY A 20 -5.58 -7.47 -6.53
CA GLY A 20 -5.11 -8.00 -7.81
C GLY A 20 -3.85 -8.85 -7.66
N ASP A 21 -2.91 -8.45 -6.80
CA ASP A 21 -1.67 -9.17 -6.52
C ASP A 21 -1.93 -10.55 -5.89
N ASP A 22 -2.87 -10.62 -4.95
CA ASP A 22 -3.21 -11.89 -4.30
C ASP A 22 -3.96 -12.82 -5.24
N LEU A 23 -4.85 -12.28 -6.07
CA LEU A 23 -5.55 -13.05 -7.09
C LEU A 23 -4.55 -13.69 -8.06
N ALA A 24 -3.58 -12.93 -8.57
CA ALA A 24 -2.53 -13.44 -9.44
C ALA A 24 -1.75 -14.61 -8.81
N LYS A 25 -1.34 -14.43 -7.54
CA LYS A 25 -0.62 -15.46 -6.77
C LYS A 25 -1.45 -16.72 -6.54
N ILE A 26 -2.75 -16.55 -6.30
CA ILE A 26 -3.66 -17.68 -6.06
C ILE A 26 -3.90 -18.41 -7.36
N MET A 27 -4.22 -17.71 -8.44
CA MET A 27 -4.44 -18.32 -9.76
C MET A 27 -3.23 -19.13 -10.24
N SER A 28 -2.00 -18.60 -10.02
CA SER A 28 -0.78 -19.35 -10.37
C SER A 28 -0.59 -20.65 -9.58
N LYS A 29 -1.23 -20.78 -8.40
CA LYS A 29 -1.08 -21.95 -7.52
C LYS A 29 -2.18 -22.99 -7.65
N ILE A 30 -3.40 -22.59 -7.96
CA ILE A 30 -4.55 -23.47 -7.98
C ILE A 30 -5.15 -23.64 -9.37
N GLY A 31 -4.63 -22.92 -10.37
CA GLY A 31 -5.07 -22.98 -11.78
C GLY A 31 -6.31 -22.13 -12.05
N GLU A 32 -6.46 -21.73 -13.30
CA GLU A 32 -7.62 -20.94 -13.77
C GLU A 32 -8.93 -21.74 -13.73
N GLU A 33 -8.85 -23.04 -13.84
CA GLU A 33 -10.00 -23.95 -13.77
C GLU A 33 -10.71 -23.94 -12.41
N SER A 34 -10.07 -23.39 -11.38
CA SER A 34 -10.67 -23.20 -10.05
C SER A 34 -11.57 -21.96 -9.96
N PHE A 35 -11.66 -21.18 -11.03
CA PHE A 35 -12.41 -19.93 -11.09
C PHE A 35 -13.52 -20.01 -12.14
N VAL A 36 -14.62 -19.31 -11.88
CA VAL A 36 -15.72 -19.18 -12.83
C VAL A 36 -15.46 -17.97 -13.72
N LYS A 37 -15.55 -18.15 -15.04
CA LYS A 37 -15.54 -17.03 -15.98
C LYS A 37 -16.77 -16.15 -15.78
N LEU A 38 -16.55 -14.85 -15.65
CA LEU A 38 -17.60 -13.88 -15.44
C LEU A 38 -18.21 -13.41 -16.77
N ASP A 39 -19.51 -13.51 -16.89
CA ASP A 39 -20.24 -12.84 -17.96
C ASP A 39 -20.46 -11.36 -17.56
N LYS A 40 -19.53 -10.51 -17.97
CA LYS A 40 -19.54 -9.08 -17.62
C LYS A 40 -20.76 -8.33 -18.16
N SER A 41 -21.46 -8.87 -19.17
CA SER A 41 -22.70 -8.28 -19.67
C SER A 41 -23.83 -8.34 -18.65
N LYS A 42 -23.74 -9.26 -17.69
CA LYS A 42 -24.72 -9.43 -16.60
C LYS A 42 -24.36 -8.67 -15.33
N ILE A 43 -23.19 -8.03 -15.30
CA ILE A 43 -22.75 -7.24 -14.14
C ILE A 43 -23.10 -5.77 -14.38
N PRO A 44 -24.06 -5.19 -13.62
CA PRO A 44 -24.39 -3.78 -13.77
C PRO A 44 -23.15 -2.90 -13.59
N ASN A 45 -23.01 -1.91 -14.46
CA ASN A 45 -21.90 -0.94 -14.43
C ASN A 45 -20.49 -1.52 -14.65
N ALA A 46 -20.32 -2.79 -15.04
CA ALA A 46 -19.00 -3.35 -15.31
C ALA A 46 -18.22 -2.53 -16.35
N ALA A 47 -18.90 -2.00 -17.35
CA ALA A 47 -18.29 -1.18 -18.40
C ALA A 47 -17.85 0.21 -17.92
N SER A 48 -18.42 0.72 -16.83
CA SER A 48 -18.07 2.03 -16.26
C SER A 48 -16.94 1.99 -15.24
N VAL A 49 -16.46 0.80 -14.89
CA VAL A 49 -15.30 0.65 -14.00
C VAL A 49 -14.02 0.83 -14.80
N GLU A 50 -13.34 1.94 -14.60
CA GLU A 50 -12.07 2.25 -15.28
C GLU A 50 -10.89 1.42 -14.78
N ALA A 51 -10.95 0.92 -13.53
CA ALA A 51 -9.92 0.08 -12.97
C ALA A 51 -9.83 -1.24 -13.75
N LYS A 52 -8.71 -1.45 -14.43
CA LYS A 52 -8.43 -2.69 -15.14
C LYS A 52 -7.47 -3.55 -14.32
N SER A 53 -7.86 -4.78 -14.05
CA SER A 53 -6.88 -5.75 -13.55
C SER A 53 -6.03 -6.21 -14.74
N ALA A 54 -4.72 -6.15 -14.61
CA ALA A 54 -3.81 -6.72 -15.61
C ALA A 54 -3.87 -8.26 -15.62
N VAL A 55 -4.40 -8.86 -14.56
CA VAL A 55 -4.47 -10.29 -14.34
C VAL A 55 -5.92 -10.72 -14.15
N ALA A 56 -6.25 -11.91 -14.63
CA ALA A 56 -7.55 -12.54 -14.41
C ALA A 56 -8.75 -11.75 -14.95
N GLN A 57 -8.60 -11.03 -16.07
CA GLN A 57 -9.64 -10.18 -16.63
C GLN A 57 -11.00 -10.88 -16.83
N ASP A 58 -10.97 -12.18 -17.15
CA ASP A 58 -12.18 -12.97 -17.35
C ASP A 58 -12.81 -13.52 -16.07
N TYR A 59 -12.06 -13.54 -14.97
CA TYR A 59 -12.46 -14.21 -13.73
C TYR A 59 -12.71 -13.23 -12.58
N ALA A 60 -12.38 -11.95 -12.77
CA ALA A 60 -12.52 -10.93 -11.74
C ALA A 60 -13.19 -9.67 -12.27
N GLN A 61 -13.98 -9.03 -11.43
CA GLN A 61 -14.55 -7.71 -11.66
C GLN A 61 -13.96 -6.74 -10.64
N PRO A 62 -13.10 -5.80 -11.07
CA PRO A 62 -12.69 -4.70 -10.20
C PRO A 62 -13.93 -3.87 -9.80
N TYR A 63 -14.03 -3.50 -8.53
CA TYR A 63 -15.12 -2.67 -8.03
C TYR A 63 -14.65 -1.39 -7.36
N ARG A 64 -13.40 -1.32 -6.96
CA ARG A 64 -12.75 -0.10 -6.45
C ARG A 64 -11.26 -0.12 -6.75
N GLY A 65 -10.69 1.08 -6.85
CA GLY A 65 -9.25 1.29 -6.82
C GLY A 65 -8.89 2.17 -5.63
N THR A 66 -7.73 1.92 -5.05
CA THR A 66 -7.12 2.78 -4.04
C THR A 66 -5.61 2.83 -4.26
N THR A 67 -4.96 3.80 -3.68
CA THR A 67 -3.50 3.96 -3.75
C THR A 67 -2.97 4.40 -2.39
N VAL A 68 -1.70 4.14 -2.14
CA VAL A 68 -1.01 4.71 -0.99
C VAL A 68 -0.59 6.13 -1.36
N ILE A 69 -0.96 7.06 -0.50
CA ILE A 69 -0.64 8.47 -0.59
C ILE A 69 0.19 8.90 0.61
N LEU A 70 0.81 10.05 0.51
CA LEU A 70 1.42 10.72 1.65
C LEU A 70 0.34 11.58 2.34
N ALA A 71 -0.16 11.09 3.48
CA ALA A 71 -1.09 11.82 4.32
C ALA A 71 -0.33 12.76 5.26
N TYR A 72 -0.81 13.98 5.44
CA TYR A 72 -0.14 14.99 6.27
C TYR A 72 -1.13 15.93 6.96
N ASP A 73 -0.70 16.51 8.05
CA ASP A 73 -1.40 17.60 8.75
C ASP A 73 -1.15 18.91 7.98
N SER A 74 -2.17 19.42 7.31
CA SER A 74 -2.06 20.60 6.45
C SER A 74 -1.76 21.92 7.21
N GLU A 75 -2.06 21.97 8.50
CA GLU A 75 -1.71 23.13 9.34
C GLU A 75 -0.22 23.17 9.67
N LYS A 76 0.40 21.99 9.83
CA LYS A 76 1.83 21.87 10.16
C LYS A 76 2.73 21.71 8.95
N VAL A 77 2.20 21.18 7.86
CA VAL A 77 2.92 20.93 6.60
C VAL A 77 2.24 21.69 5.46
N PRO A 78 2.35 23.04 5.41
CA PRO A 78 1.69 23.84 4.38
C PRO A 78 2.21 23.59 2.98
N THR A 79 3.44 23.06 2.87
CA THR A 79 4.07 22.71 1.58
C THR A 79 4.58 21.27 1.68
N PRO A 80 3.75 20.26 1.33
CA PRO A 80 4.16 18.87 1.40
C PRO A 80 5.19 18.53 0.34
N PRO A 81 6.13 17.61 0.63
CA PRO A 81 7.11 17.14 -0.33
C PRO A 81 6.44 16.42 -1.50
N LYS A 82 6.99 16.62 -2.70
CA LYS A 82 6.49 16.04 -3.96
C LYS A 82 7.40 14.94 -4.50
N THR A 83 8.61 14.84 -3.98
CA THR A 83 9.61 13.84 -4.36
C THR A 83 10.16 13.13 -3.13
N MET A 84 10.83 11.99 -3.32
CA MET A 84 11.48 11.29 -2.21
C MET A 84 12.62 12.11 -1.61
N ASP A 85 13.35 12.86 -2.42
CA ASP A 85 14.43 13.73 -1.94
C ASP A 85 13.88 14.87 -1.08
N GLU A 86 12.80 15.51 -1.51
CA GLU A 86 12.11 16.53 -0.72
C GLU A 86 11.55 15.96 0.60
N LEU A 87 11.06 14.70 0.60
CA LEU A 87 10.62 14.03 1.80
C LEU A 87 11.78 13.84 2.78
N VAL A 88 12.94 13.42 2.29
CA VAL A 88 14.14 13.25 3.14
C VAL A 88 14.56 14.58 3.75
N GLU A 89 14.61 15.65 2.95
CA GLU A 89 14.97 16.98 3.47
C GLU A 89 13.95 17.49 4.49
N TRP A 90 12.66 17.24 4.25
CA TRP A 90 11.62 17.57 5.21
C TRP A 90 11.78 16.76 6.52
N MET A 91 12.07 15.46 6.44
CA MET A 91 12.32 14.61 7.62
C MET A 91 13.53 15.07 8.42
N LYS A 92 14.61 15.49 7.76
CA LYS A 92 15.80 16.06 8.41
C LYS A 92 15.49 17.36 9.16
N ALA A 93 14.66 18.20 8.56
CA ALA A 93 14.22 19.47 9.17
C ALA A 93 13.19 19.25 10.30
N ASN A 94 12.46 18.14 10.28
CA ASN A 94 11.38 17.81 11.22
C ASN A 94 11.58 16.40 11.82
N PRO A 95 12.67 16.15 12.56
CA PRO A 95 12.98 14.81 13.04
C PRO A 95 11.90 14.32 14.01
N GLY A 96 11.53 13.06 13.87
CA GLY A 96 10.49 12.44 14.68
C GLY A 96 9.05 12.70 14.20
N ARG A 97 8.85 13.45 13.12
CA ARG A 97 7.51 13.84 12.66
C ARG A 97 6.97 12.97 11.52
N PHE A 98 7.66 11.89 11.17
CA PHE A 98 7.29 10.93 10.13
C PHE A 98 7.34 9.50 10.66
N ALA A 99 6.35 8.69 10.29
CA ALA A 99 6.34 7.26 10.51
C ALA A 99 5.67 6.53 9.36
N TYR A 100 6.03 5.27 9.14
CA TYR A 100 5.27 4.33 8.33
C TYR A 100 5.05 3.04 9.12
N ASN A 101 3.94 2.34 8.85
CA ASN A 101 3.62 1.12 9.59
C ASN A 101 4.58 -0.02 9.24
N ALA A 102 4.76 -0.93 10.19
CA ALA A 102 5.63 -2.08 10.01
C ALA A 102 5.25 -2.86 8.73
N PRO A 103 6.18 -3.07 7.79
CA PRO A 103 5.95 -3.94 6.64
C PRO A 103 5.46 -5.33 7.07
N GLY A 104 4.54 -5.91 6.31
CA GLY A 104 3.89 -7.17 6.65
C GLY A 104 2.69 -7.04 7.60
N THR A 105 2.43 -5.86 8.18
CA THR A 105 1.27 -5.63 9.07
C THR A 105 0.15 -4.85 8.40
N GLY A 106 0.40 -4.23 7.25
CA GLY A 106 -0.56 -3.47 6.47
C GLY A 106 0.08 -2.86 5.23
N GLY A 107 -0.68 -2.82 4.14
CA GLY A 107 -0.15 -2.54 2.80
C GLY A 107 0.45 -1.14 2.59
N ALA A 108 0.16 -0.15 3.43
CA ALA A 108 0.73 1.19 3.28
C ALA A 108 2.24 1.20 3.56
N GLY A 109 2.67 0.52 4.64
CA GLY A 109 4.11 0.36 4.95
C GLY A 109 4.83 -0.48 3.92
N ASP A 110 4.20 -1.56 3.44
CA ASP A 110 4.74 -2.39 2.35
C ASP A 110 4.93 -1.57 1.07
N SER A 111 3.93 -0.76 0.72
CA SER A 111 3.97 0.07 -0.48
C SER A 111 5.04 1.15 -0.37
N PHE A 112 5.17 1.79 0.80
CA PHE A 112 6.22 2.79 1.03
C PHE A 112 7.61 2.16 0.89
N ALA A 113 7.86 1.03 1.55
CA ALA A 113 9.13 0.33 1.46
C ALA A 113 9.44 -0.12 0.02
N ARG A 114 8.46 -0.67 -0.68
CA ARG A 114 8.59 -1.08 -2.09
C ARG A 114 8.87 0.11 -2.99
N THR A 115 8.12 1.20 -2.87
CA THR A 115 8.34 2.42 -3.65
C THR A 115 9.74 2.98 -3.40
N SER A 116 10.21 2.96 -2.16
CA SER A 116 11.56 3.39 -1.82
C SER A 116 12.64 2.57 -2.53
N VAL A 117 12.42 1.26 -2.67
CA VAL A 117 13.33 0.39 -3.44
C VAL A 117 13.23 0.67 -4.93
N TYR A 118 12.03 0.70 -5.49
CA TYR A 118 11.81 0.92 -6.92
C TYR A 118 12.24 2.30 -7.41
N ASN A 119 12.30 3.31 -6.54
CA ASN A 119 12.81 4.64 -6.88
C ASN A 119 14.27 4.64 -7.40
N PHE A 120 15.03 3.58 -7.11
CA PHE A 120 16.40 3.40 -7.56
C PHE A 120 16.55 2.41 -8.73
N LEU A 121 15.46 1.88 -9.23
CA LEU A 121 15.43 0.92 -10.33
C LEU A 121 14.92 1.59 -11.61
N PRO A 122 15.29 1.09 -12.79
CA PRO A 122 14.71 1.57 -14.04
C PRO A 122 13.22 1.20 -14.14
N GLU A 123 12.47 1.96 -14.94
CA GLU A 123 11.02 1.81 -15.08
C GLU A 123 10.61 0.37 -15.46
N GLU A 124 11.41 -0.30 -16.30
CA GLU A 124 11.16 -1.70 -16.70
C GLU A 124 11.10 -2.68 -15.51
N ALA A 125 11.79 -2.37 -14.41
CA ALA A 125 11.77 -3.21 -13.21
C ALA A 125 10.40 -3.22 -12.51
N ILE A 126 9.61 -2.16 -12.66
CA ILE A 126 8.30 -2.00 -12.00
C ILE A 126 7.30 -3.05 -12.51
N THR A 127 7.39 -3.39 -13.79
CA THR A 127 6.48 -4.33 -14.46
C THR A 127 7.10 -5.69 -14.75
N SER A 128 8.39 -5.87 -14.42
CA SER A 128 9.13 -7.11 -14.67
C SER A 128 9.02 -8.08 -13.50
N GLY A 129 8.78 -9.36 -13.80
CA GLY A 129 8.93 -10.46 -12.86
C GLY A 129 10.33 -11.08 -12.82
N ASP A 130 11.32 -10.44 -13.46
CA ASP A 130 12.69 -10.97 -13.57
C ASP A 130 13.43 -10.81 -12.22
N GLU A 131 13.90 -11.93 -11.67
CA GLU A 131 14.62 -12.00 -10.39
C GLU A 131 15.95 -11.23 -10.41
N LYS A 132 16.50 -10.88 -11.58
CA LYS A 132 17.71 -10.05 -11.68
C LYS A 132 17.60 -8.75 -10.89
N TRP A 133 16.42 -8.18 -10.82
CA TRP A 133 16.17 -6.91 -10.13
C TRP A 133 16.31 -7.00 -8.60
N VAL A 134 16.21 -8.20 -8.02
CA VAL A 134 16.39 -8.40 -6.57
C VAL A 134 17.81 -8.03 -6.15
N GLY A 135 18.81 -8.31 -7.00
CA GLY A 135 20.20 -7.95 -6.74
C GLY A 135 20.47 -6.44 -6.69
N GLU A 136 19.55 -5.62 -7.21
CA GLU A 136 19.67 -4.16 -7.26
C GLU A 136 18.94 -3.44 -6.11
N TRP A 137 18.34 -4.17 -5.17
CA TRP A 137 17.52 -3.58 -4.08
C TRP A 137 18.34 -2.92 -2.98
N ASP A 138 19.63 -3.17 -2.90
CA ASP A 138 20.50 -2.68 -1.82
C ASP A 138 20.45 -1.15 -1.68
N LYS A 139 20.42 -0.40 -2.78
CA LYS A 139 20.31 1.07 -2.75
C LYS A 139 19.02 1.53 -2.07
N GLY A 140 17.92 0.85 -2.33
CA GLY A 140 16.64 1.14 -1.68
C GLY A 140 16.65 0.82 -0.19
N PHE A 141 17.29 -0.27 0.22
CA PHE A 141 17.46 -0.60 1.64
C PHE A 141 18.40 0.37 2.35
N GLU A 142 19.48 0.82 1.69
CA GLU A 142 20.34 1.87 2.21
C GLU A 142 19.60 3.19 2.39
N PHE A 143 18.75 3.55 1.42
CA PHE A 143 17.86 4.70 1.54
C PHE A 143 16.95 4.57 2.77
N LEU A 144 16.25 3.44 2.95
CA LEU A 144 15.39 3.21 4.12
C LEU A 144 16.18 3.32 5.43
N LYS A 145 17.40 2.78 5.50
CA LYS A 145 18.29 2.94 6.65
C LYS A 145 18.66 4.41 6.90
N SER A 146 18.87 5.18 5.85
CA SER A 146 19.30 6.59 5.94
C SER A 146 18.23 7.50 6.55
N ILE A 147 16.95 7.17 6.39
CA ILE A 147 15.84 7.95 6.95
C ILE A 147 15.50 7.56 8.39
N HIS A 148 15.92 6.39 8.87
CA HIS A 148 15.63 5.88 10.20
C HIS A 148 15.98 6.86 11.35
N PRO A 149 17.12 7.58 11.31
CA PRO A 149 17.45 8.55 12.37
C PRO A 149 16.39 9.64 12.57
N TYR A 150 15.65 9.97 11.51
CA TYR A 150 14.67 11.06 11.46
C TYR A 150 13.23 10.60 11.67
N MET A 151 12.97 9.29 11.75
CA MET A 151 11.66 8.73 11.99
C MET A 151 11.19 8.95 13.43
N TYR A 152 9.88 8.80 13.64
CA TYR A 152 9.25 8.86 14.95
C TYR A 152 9.86 7.82 15.91
N LYS A 153 10.08 8.26 17.14
CA LYS A 153 10.68 7.46 18.21
C LYS A 153 9.85 7.54 19.47
N SER A 154 9.75 6.43 20.18
CA SER A 154 9.23 6.39 21.54
C SER A 154 10.23 5.65 22.43
N GLY A 155 10.53 6.20 23.59
CA GLY A 155 11.56 5.64 24.49
C GLY A 155 12.96 5.56 23.88
N GLY A 156 13.27 6.42 22.88
CA GLY A 156 14.56 6.44 22.18
C GLY A 156 14.68 5.45 21.02
N SER A 157 13.69 4.58 20.82
CA SER A 157 13.67 3.59 19.74
C SER A 157 12.72 4.01 18.63
N ILE A 158 13.08 3.69 17.37
CA ILE A 158 12.19 3.89 16.21
C ILE A 158 10.93 3.06 16.42
N VAL A 159 9.78 3.67 16.15
CA VAL A 159 8.48 2.99 16.23
C VAL A 159 7.94 2.77 14.82
N TYR A 160 7.64 1.52 14.52
CA TYR A 160 6.86 1.14 13.37
C TYR A 160 5.44 0.82 13.85
N PRO A 161 4.47 1.72 13.64
CA PRO A 161 3.10 1.47 14.07
C PRO A 161 2.55 0.17 13.49
N ASN A 162 1.70 -0.51 14.25
CA ASN A 162 1.04 -1.72 13.79
C ASN A 162 -0.14 -1.36 12.88
N LYS A 163 -0.19 -1.95 11.70
CA LYS A 163 -1.23 -1.74 10.68
C LYS A 163 -1.31 -0.28 10.19
N ASN A 164 -2.09 -0.07 9.14
CA ASN A 164 -2.32 1.27 8.58
C ASN A 164 -2.99 2.20 9.59
N GLN A 165 -3.89 1.66 10.43
CA GLN A 165 -4.58 2.46 11.46
C GLN A 165 -3.60 3.05 12.47
N GLY A 166 -2.58 2.32 12.90
CA GLY A 166 -1.62 2.81 13.89
C GLY A 166 -0.86 4.06 13.43
N THR A 167 -0.57 4.21 12.13
CA THR A 167 0.01 5.45 11.61
C THR A 167 -0.97 6.61 11.58
N LEU A 168 -2.25 6.35 11.27
CA LEU A 168 -3.29 7.37 11.31
C LEU A 168 -3.58 7.82 12.74
N ASP A 169 -3.51 6.91 13.71
CA ASP A 169 -3.69 7.25 15.12
C ASP A 169 -2.59 8.22 15.59
N LEU A 170 -1.33 7.98 15.22
CA LEU A 170 -0.22 8.90 15.52
C LEU A 170 -0.41 10.27 14.85
N LEU A 171 -0.88 10.30 13.59
CA LEU A 171 -1.17 11.53 12.87
C LEU A 171 -2.29 12.31 13.57
N ASN A 172 -3.38 11.63 13.93
CA ASN A 172 -4.54 12.24 14.62
C ASN A 172 -4.21 12.77 16.01
N GLN A 173 -3.28 12.09 16.71
CA GLN A 173 -2.79 12.51 18.02
C GLN A 173 -1.78 13.66 17.93
N GLY A 174 -1.33 14.01 16.72
CA GLY A 174 -0.32 15.02 16.50
C GLY A 174 1.10 14.59 16.91
N GLU A 175 1.33 13.30 17.08
CA GLU A 175 2.65 12.74 17.38
C GLU A 175 3.56 12.76 16.14
N ILE A 176 2.98 12.60 14.96
CA ILE A 176 3.62 12.76 13.66
C ILE A 176 2.83 13.78 12.82
N ASP A 177 3.45 14.32 11.79
CA ASP A 177 2.81 15.27 10.89
C ASP A 177 2.61 14.69 9.48
N MET A 178 3.21 13.53 9.20
CA MET A 178 3.14 12.92 7.89
C MET A 178 3.34 11.39 7.96
N CYS A 179 2.59 10.65 7.14
CA CYS A 179 2.75 9.20 6.99
C CYS A 179 2.20 8.71 5.65
N PRO A 180 2.75 7.62 5.07
CA PRO A 180 2.10 6.93 3.97
C PRO A 180 0.85 6.20 4.49
N ASN A 181 -0.27 6.32 3.78
CA ASN A 181 -1.48 5.56 4.10
C ASN A 181 -2.38 5.40 2.86
N TRP A 182 -3.35 4.50 2.95
CA TRP A 182 -4.33 4.30 1.90
C TRP A 182 -5.26 5.50 1.76
N ALA A 183 -5.45 5.98 0.53
CA ALA A 183 -6.26 7.16 0.24
C ALA A 183 -7.70 7.01 0.74
N ASP A 184 -8.32 5.86 0.54
CA ASP A 184 -9.69 5.57 0.98
C ASP A 184 -9.81 5.60 2.52
N MET A 185 -8.82 5.09 3.25
CA MET A 185 -8.82 5.18 4.72
C MET A 185 -8.71 6.62 5.20
N VAL A 186 -7.78 7.40 4.62
CA VAL A 186 -7.59 8.81 4.97
C VAL A 186 -8.85 9.63 4.70
N LEU A 187 -9.39 9.50 3.48
CA LEU A 187 -10.59 10.23 3.06
C LEU A 187 -11.84 9.85 3.88
N SER A 188 -11.98 8.56 4.20
CA SER A 188 -13.10 8.10 5.06
C SER A 188 -13.01 8.68 6.46
N GLN A 189 -11.84 8.65 7.10
CA GLN A 189 -11.67 9.21 8.44
C GLN A 189 -11.81 10.74 8.46
N ARG A 190 -11.36 11.41 7.39
CA ARG A 190 -11.60 12.86 7.23
C ARG A 190 -13.08 13.16 7.11
N ALA A 191 -13.84 12.41 6.31
CA ALA A 191 -15.28 12.59 6.16
C ALA A 191 -16.05 12.35 7.47
N GLN A 192 -15.53 11.51 8.35
CA GLN A 192 -16.08 11.24 9.68
C GLN A 192 -15.61 12.26 10.75
N GLY A 193 -14.76 13.20 10.38
CA GLY A 193 -14.18 14.18 11.30
C GLY A 193 -13.15 13.62 12.28
N ALA A 194 -12.66 12.40 12.03
CA ALA A 194 -11.62 11.78 12.85
C ALA A 194 -10.23 12.33 12.53
N ILE A 195 -10.00 12.74 11.29
CA ILE A 195 -8.79 13.46 10.85
C ILE A 195 -9.16 14.93 10.64
N LYS A 196 -8.41 15.82 11.29
CA LYS A 196 -8.51 17.26 11.10
C LYS A 196 -7.65 17.68 9.92
N GLY A 197 -8.17 18.49 9.01
CA GLY A 197 -7.42 19.03 7.87
C GLY A 197 -8.14 18.96 6.55
#